data_25219e15122a2da79b3cd0ff43535cac
#
_entry.id   25219e15122a2da79b3cd0ff43535cac
#
_cell.length_a   1.000
_cell.length_b   1.000
_cell.length_c   1.000
_cell.angle_alpha   90.00
_cell.angle_beta   90.00
_cell.angle_gamma   90.00
#
_symmetry.space_group_name_H-M   'P 1'
#
loop_
_entity.id
_entity.type
_entity.pdbx_description
1 polymer ?
#
loop_
_entity_poly.entity_id
_entity_poly.type
_entity_poly.pdbx_seq_one_letter_code
_entity_poly.pdbx_strand_id
1 'polypeptide(L)'
;MELSRIRNFCIVAHIDHGKSTLADRLIQKAKIIDDRQFQNQILDNMDIERERGITIKSQAVTIPYVAADGVEYELNFVDTPGHVDFTYEVSRAIASCEGALLLIDASQGVESQTLSNMYLALEHDLEILPVINKIDLPAADIPSCKHQIEHDLGLDPDDAILVSAKQGQGIDELFEAIVKRIPAPKPSDDNSTKALIFDCHYDPYRGVVVHVRVFSGSLKVGQTIRFMSNNAEYKIEDVGIFKIKLEPKDELSAGSVGYFIAGIKTVSDIRVGDTVTSAENPAETPLAGFKEVKPVVFSSIYPMDSNDYDELRDSMEKLKLNDASLTFEKDSSVALGHGFRCGFLGLLHLEVIQERLERDFDQSVIFTAPSVRYSITLTSGEEIFVDSPAEYPDQGRIASAREPYIKASIITPATYLGSIISLCTEKRGTQTNMQYLDEKRVEVTYEMPLSEVLFDFYDRLKSYSRGYASFDYDVIGYRDTELVKIDILLNGKSVDALSQLAFKGNAYDRARHVCEMLKEEISRQQFKIAIQGAIGSQIIARETVNPVRKDVLAKCYGGDITRKRKLLEKQKEGKKRMKMVGDVELPQSAFLAVLKTKEAD
;
A
#
# COMPACT_ATOMS: atom_id res chain seq x y z
N MET A 1 -0.80 -24.50 26.84
CA MET A 1 -0.88 -23.49 27.92
C MET A 1 -2.32 -23.29 28.33
N GLU A 2 -2.62 -22.89 29.57
CA GLU A 2 -3.99 -22.54 29.98
C GLU A 2 -4.42 -21.22 29.33
N LEU A 3 -5.66 -21.11 28.86
CA LEU A 3 -6.21 -19.90 28.21
C LEU A 3 -6.04 -18.64 29.08
N SER A 4 -6.15 -18.77 30.40
CA SER A 4 -5.98 -17.68 31.36
C SER A 4 -4.61 -17.00 31.30
N ARG A 5 -3.61 -17.70 30.77
CA ARG A 5 -2.21 -17.25 30.69
C ARG A 5 -1.81 -16.77 29.30
N ILE A 6 -2.73 -16.71 28.36
CA ILE A 6 -2.47 -16.21 27.00
C ILE A 6 -2.93 -14.76 26.91
N ARG A 7 -2.14 -13.91 26.24
CA ARG A 7 -2.50 -12.52 25.89
C ARG A 7 -2.16 -12.30 24.43
N ASN A 8 -3.20 -12.03 23.62
CA ASN A 8 -3.01 -11.70 22.20
C ASN A 8 -3.31 -10.21 22.02
N PHE A 9 -2.36 -9.47 21.49
CA PHE A 9 -2.50 -8.04 21.27
C PHE A 9 -1.75 -7.57 20.03
N CYS A 10 -2.19 -6.46 19.48
CA CYS A 10 -1.51 -5.78 18.38
C CYS A 10 -0.94 -4.43 18.86
N ILE A 11 0.04 -3.91 18.12
CA ILE A 11 0.58 -2.56 18.33
C ILE A 11 0.10 -1.71 17.17
N VAL A 12 -0.73 -0.72 17.46
CA VAL A 12 -1.26 0.23 16.48
C VAL A 12 -0.70 1.62 16.77
N ALA A 13 -0.27 2.32 15.72
CA ALA A 13 0.39 3.60 15.84
C ALA A 13 0.24 4.42 14.56
N HIS A 14 0.37 5.74 14.69
CA HIS A 14 0.68 6.58 13.54
C HIS A 14 2.12 6.34 13.05
N ILE A 15 2.40 6.74 11.80
CA ILE A 15 3.75 6.68 11.23
C ILE A 15 4.71 7.46 12.12
N ASP A 16 5.93 6.97 12.30
CA ASP A 16 7.00 7.59 13.12
C ASP A 16 6.72 7.71 14.63
N HIS A 17 5.63 7.20 15.19
CA HIS A 17 5.40 7.17 16.64
C HIS A 17 6.32 6.18 17.40
N GLY A 18 7.11 5.38 16.66
CA GLY A 18 8.12 4.49 17.24
C GLY A 18 7.65 3.06 17.48
N LYS A 19 6.67 2.59 16.70
CA LYS A 19 6.09 1.25 16.75
C LYS A 19 7.15 0.15 16.65
N SER A 20 7.93 0.10 15.57
CA SER A 20 8.98 -0.92 15.36
C SER A 20 10.06 -0.86 16.45
N THR A 21 10.39 0.35 16.94
CA THR A 21 11.31 0.51 18.07
C THR A 21 10.75 -0.08 19.37
N LEU A 22 9.43 0.06 19.61
CA LEU A 22 8.78 -0.54 20.78
C LEU A 22 8.75 -2.06 20.66
N ALA A 23 8.38 -2.59 19.49
CA ALA A 23 8.41 -4.02 19.20
C ALA A 23 9.80 -4.63 19.45
N ASP A 24 10.85 -3.97 18.96
CA ASP A 24 12.25 -4.37 19.19
C ASP A 24 12.57 -4.44 20.70
N ARG A 25 12.09 -3.47 21.49
CA ARG A 25 12.34 -3.46 22.94
C ARG A 25 11.60 -4.57 23.68
N LEU A 26 10.36 -4.86 23.28
CA LEU A 26 9.62 -5.99 23.85
C LEU A 26 10.35 -7.30 23.57
N ILE A 27 10.83 -7.53 22.36
CA ILE A 27 11.58 -8.71 21.94
C ILE A 27 12.92 -8.82 22.71
N GLN A 28 13.67 -7.73 22.80
CA GLN A 28 14.95 -7.68 23.51
C GLN A 28 14.78 -7.95 24.99
N LYS A 29 13.80 -7.31 25.64
CA LYS A 29 13.55 -7.46 27.09
C LYS A 29 13.13 -8.89 27.45
N ALA A 30 12.35 -9.51 26.58
CA ALA A 30 11.94 -10.91 26.72
C ALA A 30 13.06 -11.93 26.46
N LYS A 31 14.25 -11.49 26.06
CA LYS A 31 15.43 -12.34 25.76
C LYS A 31 15.16 -13.48 24.79
N ILE A 32 14.29 -13.24 23.82
CA ILE A 32 14.00 -14.21 22.75
C ILE A 32 15.20 -14.34 21.81
N ILE A 33 16.07 -13.31 21.79
CA ILE A 33 17.26 -13.23 20.95
C ILE A 33 18.45 -12.91 21.85
N ASP A 34 19.60 -13.50 21.49
CA ASP A 34 20.87 -13.09 22.07
C ASP A 34 21.20 -11.64 21.66
N ASP A 35 21.71 -10.85 22.62
CA ASP A 35 22.12 -9.45 22.39
C ASP A 35 23.09 -9.29 21.20
N ARG A 36 23.82 -10.34 20.85
CA ARG A 36 24.75 -10.38 19.68
C ARG A 36 24.06 -10.51 18.33
N GLN A 37 22.82 -10.99 18.32
CA GLN A 37 22.02 -11.20 17.09
C GLN A 37 20.96 -10.10 16.92
N PHE A 38 20.84 -9.22 17.93
CA PHE A 38 19.88 -8.12 17.88
C PHE A 38 20.25 -7.12 16.79
N GLN A 39 19.29 -6.82 15.95
CA GLN A 39 19.35 -5.76 14.93
C GLN A 39 18.13 -4.85 15.13
N ASN A 40 18.27 -3.57 14.84
CA ASN A 40 17.12 -2.65 14.87
C ASN A 40 16.14 -3.05 13.76
N GLN A 41 14.85 -2.85 14.03
CA GLN A 41 13.75 -3.22 13.12
C GLN A 41 13.77 -4.72 12.77
N ILE A 42 13.89 -5.55 13.81
CA ILE A 42 14.10 -7.00 13.64
C ILE A 42 12.90 -7.70 13.01
N LEU A 43 11.71 -7.13 13.13
CA LEU A 43 10.47 -7.64 12.53
C LEU A 43 10.28 -7.14 11.09
N ASP A 44 10.89 -6.03 10.72
CA ASP A 44 10.82 -5.52 9.35
C ASP A 44 11.70 -6.39 8.45
N ASN A 45 11.11 -7.44 7.88
CA ASN A 45 11.84 -8.47 7.13
C ASN A 45 12.18 -8.06 5.69
N MET A 46 11.48 -7.08 5.13
CA MET A 46 11.73 -6.57 3.79
C MET A 46 12.75 -5.45 3.81
N ASP A 47 13.66 -5.42 2.84
CA ASP A 47 14.61 -4.32 2.70
C ASP A 47 13.92 -2.98 2.51
N ILE A 48 12.81 -2.96 1.77
CA ILE A 48 11.98 -1.77 1.55
C ILE A 48 11.38 -1.21 2.86
N GLU A 49 10.99 -2.07 3.81
CA GLU A 49 10.50 -1.63 5.13
C GLU A 49 11.59 -0.88 5.90
N ARG A 50 12.81 -1.43 5.89
CA ARG A 50 13.98 -0.82 6.57
C ARG A 50 14.43 0.47 5.91
N GLU A 51 14.46 0.51 4.57
CA GLU A 51 14.87 1.70 3.80
C GLU A 51 13.88 2.86 3.99
N ARG A 52 12.58 2.56 4.02
CA ARG A 52 11.52 3.58 4.16
C ARG A 52 11.17 3.88 5.63
N GLY A 53 11.61 3.03 6.57
CA GLY A 53 11.29 3.16 8.00
C GLY A 53 9.82 2.91 8.33
N ILE A 54 9.11 2.12 7.50
CA ILE A 54 7.69 1.79 7.68
C ILE A 54 7.49 0.29 7.69
N THR A 55 6.59 -0.20 8.53
CA THR A 55 6.11 -1.58 8.46
C THR A 55 5.06 -1.69 7.37
N ILE A 56 5.22 -2.64 6.47
CA ILE A 56 4.31 -2.91 5.35
C ILE A 56 3.46 -4.14 5.66
N LYS A 57 4.10 -5.21 6.15
CA LYS A 57 3.44 -6.47 6.45
C LYS A 57 3.39 -6.74 7.95
N SER A 58 2.23 -7.19 8.43
CA SER A 58 2.07 -7.58 9.84
C SER A 58 2.94 -8.78 10.19
N GLN A 59 3.60 -8.73 11.35
CA GLN A 59 4.44 -9.82 11.87
C GLN A 59 3.96 -10.24 13.25
N ALA A 60 3.74 -11.55 13.42
CA ALA A 60 3.36 -12.11 14.71
C ALA A 60 4.58 -12.64 15.46
N VAL A 61 4.63 -12.42 16.77
CA VAL A 61 5.70 -12.92 17.65
C VAL A 61 5.11 -13.42 18.95
N THR A 62 5.53 -14.60 19.38
CA THR A 62 5.18 -15.19 20.68
C THR A 62 6.31 -14.97 21.68
N ILE A 63 6.01 -14.32 22.80
CA ILE A 63 6.92 -13.97 23.88
C ILE A 63 6.54 -14.76 25.14
N PRO A 64 7.39 -15.62 25.70
CA PRO A 64 7.23 -16.11 27.05
C PRO A 64 7.61 -14.99 28.05
N TYR A 65 6.75 -14.71 29.01
CA TYR A 65 6.97 -13.68 30.03
C TYR A 65 6.60 -14.18 31.41
N VAL A 66 7.50 -14.03 32.38
CA VAL A 66 7.21 -14.30 33.80
C VAL A 66 6.86 -13.00 34.46
N ALA A 67 5.59 -12.84 34.84
CA ALA A 67 5.07 -11.62 35.47
C ALA A 67 5.46 -11.50 36.94
N ALA A 68 5.18 -10.35 37.54
CA ALA A 68 5.48 -10.07 38.97
C ALA A 68 4.76 -11.03 39.94
N ASP A 69 3.68 -11.68 39.52
CA ASP A 69 2.98 -12.73 40.28
C ASP A 69 3.70 -14.08 40.27
N GLY A 70 4.82 -14.20 39.52
CA GLY A 70 5.60 -15.42 39.38
C GLY A 70 5.00 -16.44 38.39
N VAL A 71 3.92 -16.06 37.70
CA VAL A 71 3.27 -16.92 36.68
C VAL A 71 3.87 -16.65 35.31
N GLU A 72 4.08 -17.71 34.54
CA GLU A 72 4.52 -17.61 33.14
C GLU A 72 3.30 -17.41 32.22
N TYR A 73 3.35 -16.35 31.42
CA TYR A 73 2.37 -15.98 30.40
C TYR A 73 2.95 -16.16 29.00
N GLU A 74 2.07 -16.46 28.06
CA GLU A 74 2.35 -16.44 26.62
C GLU A 74 1.76 -15.17 26.02
N LEU A 75 2.63 -14.27 25.60
CA LEU A 75 2.26 -13.00 25.02
C LEU A 75 2.43 -13.09 23.51
N ASN A 76 1.34 -13.11 22.77
CA ASN A 76 1.34 -13.10 21.31
C ASN A 76 1.06 -11.69 20.85
N PHE A 77 2.03 -11.02 20.28
CA PHE A 77 1.80 -9.71 19.72
C PHE A 77 1.94 -9.72 18.19
N VAL A 78 1.12 -8.90 17.54
CA VAL A 78 1.15 -8.69 16.10
C VAL A 78 1.57 -7.24 15.85
N ASP A 79 2.75 -7.07 15.22
CA ASP A 79 3.19 -5.77 14.73
C ASP A 79 2.41 -5.41 13.48
N THR A 80 1.83 -4.20 13.40
CA THR A 80 0.93 -3.79 12.32
C THR A 80 1.50 -2.64 11.51
N PRO A 81 1.17 -2.49 10.23
CA PRO A 81 1.48 -1.28 9.49
C PRO A 81 0.87 -0.02 10.13
N GLY A 82 1.53 1.13 9.92
CA GLY A 82 1.02 2.42 10.39
C GLY A 82 0.40 3.29 9.28
N HIS A 83 0.44 2.87 8.01
CA HIS A 83 0.00 3.67 6.88
C HIS A 83 -1.42 3.30 6.43
N VAL A 84 -2.21 4.31 5.99
CA VAL A 84 -3.60 4.13 5.56
C VAL A 84 -3.77 3.10 4.44
N ASP A 85 -2.85 3.03 3.48
CA ASP A 85 -2.91 2.05 2.39
C ASP A 85 -2.88 0.60 2.89
N PHE A 86 -2.41 0.37 4.12
CA PHE A 86 -2.32 -0.96 4.74
C PHE A 86 -3.34 -1.20 5.85
N THR A 87 -4.40 -0.40 5.93
CA THR A 87 -5.48 -0.57 6.94
C THR A 87 -6.08 -1.97 6.92
N TYR A 88 -6.08 -2.63 5.76
CA TYR A 88 -6.53 -4.00 5.63
C TYR A 88 -5.65 -5.00 6.40
N GLU A 89 -4.32 -4.81 6.38
CA GLU A 89 -3.37 -5.59 7.18
C GLU A 89 -3.62 -5.37 8.69
N VAL A 90 -3.86 -4.10 9.08
CA VAL A 90 -4.22 -3.74 10.46
C VAL A 90 -5.50 -4.43 10.90
N SER A 91 -6.56 -4.41 10.09
CA SER A 91 -7.84 -5.05 10.39
C SER A 91 -7.69 -6.56 10.63
N ARG A 92 -6.85 -7.24 9.84
CA ARG A 92 -6.59 -8.68 10.00
C ARG A 92 -5.82 -8.99 11.29
N ALA A 93 -4.82 -8.19 11.61
CA ALA A 93 -4.05 -8.31 12.85
C ALA A 93 -4.95 -8.12 14.07
N ILE A 94 -5.78 -7.07 14.07
CA ILE A 94 -6.75 -6.75 15.12
C ILE A 94 -7.70 -7.92 15.37
N ALA A 95 -8.25 -8.54 14.33
CA ALA A 95 -9.20 -9.66 14.47
C ALA A 95 -8.58 -10.93 15.10
N SER A 96 -7.25 -11.02 15.19
CA SER A 96 -6.57 -12.14 15.88
C SER A 96 -6.26 -11.85 17.35
N CYS A 97 -6.61 -10.66 17.86
CA CYS A 97 -6.22 -10.15 19.18
C CYS A 97 -7.40 -9.92 20.10
N GLU A 98 -7.13 -9.85 21.40
CA GLU A 98 -8.04 -9.42 22.46
C GLU A 98 -7.74 -8.01 22.97
N GLY A 99 -6.56 -7.43 22.61
CA GLY A 99 -6.19 -6.08 23.00
C GLY A 99 -5.33 -5.36 21.97
N ALA A 100 -5.25 -4.04 22.11
CA ALA A 100 -4.44 -3.17 21.27
C ALA A 100 -3.61 -2.20 22.10
N LEU A 101 -2.31 -2.13 21.85
CA LEU A 101 -1.46 -1.06 22.37
C LEU A 101 -1.58 0.13 21.42
N LEU A 102 -2.23 1.19 21.87
CA LEU A 102 -2.38 2.43 21.11
C LEU A 102 -1.22 3.37 21.41
N LEU A 103 -0.25 3.44 20.51
CA LEU A 103 0.99 4.17 20.69
C LEU A 103 0.85 5.63 20.25
N ILE A 104 1.19 6.55 21.15
CA ILE A 104 1.11 8.00 20.96
C ILE A 104 2.50 8.59 21.21
N ASP A 105 2.97 9.43 20.29
CA ASP A 105 4.23 10.18 20.47
C ASP A 105 4.02 11.34 21.43
N ALA A 106 4.82 11.41 22.51
CA ALA A 106 4.74 12.47 23.51
C ALA A 106 4.98 13.89 22.95
N SER A 107 5.61 14.02 21.79
CA SER A 107 5.90 15.31 21.16
C SER A 107 4.90 15.71 20.08
N GLN A 108 4.18 14.73 19.49
CA GLN A 108 3.22 14.96 18.41
C GLN A 108 1.76 14.84 18.90
N GLY A 109 1.52 14.00 19.89
CA GLY A 109 0.19 13.73 20.45
C GLY A 109 -0.66 12.81 19.57
N VAL A 110 -1.98 12.95 19.66
CA VAL A 110 -2.95 12.18 18.89
C VAL A 110 -3.02 12.71 17.46
N GLU A 111 -2.89 11.81 16.50
CA GLU A 111 -2.92 12.07 15.07
C GLU A 111 -4.10 11.35 14.39
N SER A 112 -4.41 11.66 13.10
CA SER A 112 -5.57 11.09 12.39
C SER A 112 -5.59 9.57 12.36
N GLN A 113 -4.45 8.93 12.11
CA GLN A 113 -4.35 7.47 12.09
C GLN A 113 -4.47 6.85 13.48
N THR A 114 -4.12 7.57 14.55
CA THR A 114 -4.37 7.13 15.92
C THR A 114 -5.86 6.96 16.18
N LEU A 115 -6.66 7.94 15.75
CA LEU A 115 -8.12 7.89 15.82
C LEU A 115 -8.72 6.77 14.98
N SER A 116 -8.32 6.67 13.70
CA SER A 116 -8.82 5.64 12.77
C SER A 116 -8.52 4.23 13.29
N ASN A 117 -7.30 3.99 13.77
CA ASN A 117 -6.89 2.71 14.34
C ASN A 117 -7.64 2.38 15.64
N MET A 118 -7.89 3.39 16.49
CA MET A 118 -8.70 3.22 17.69
C MET A 118 -10.13 2.78 17.36
N TYR A 119 -10.79 3.47 16.42
CA TYR A 119 -12.15 3.08 16.00
C TYR A 119 -12.18 1.67 15.43
N LEU A 120 -11.17 1.29 14.64
CA LEU A 120 -11.06 -0.07 14.12
C LEU A 120 -10.90 -1.11 15.24
N ALA A 121 -10.12 -0.81 16.29
CA ALA A 121 -9.98 -1.68 17.44
C ALA A 121 -11.31 -1.80 18.25
N LEU A 122 -12.06 -0.70 18.38
CA LEU A 122 -13.37 -0.68 19.02
C LEU A 122 -14.43 -1.47 18.24
N GLU A 123 -14.42 -1.42 16.91
CA GLU A 123 -15.30 -2.24 16.07
C GLU A 123 -15.11 -3.75 16.30
N HIS A 124 -13.90 -4.16 16.70
CA HIS A 124 -13.55 -5.55 17.03
C HIS A 124 -13.62 -5.87 18.52
N ASP A 125 -14.15 -4.96 19.36
CA ASP A 125 -14.34 -5.14 20.80
C ASP A 125 -13.02 -5.42 21.56
N LEU A 126 -11.90 -4.81 21.12
CA LEU A 126 -10.60 -4.95 21.76
C LEU A 126 -10.45 -4.04 22.97
N GLU A 127 -9.75 -4.55 23.99
CA GLU A 127 -9.26 -3.70 25.10
C GLU A 127 -8.12 -2.79 24.61
N ILE A 128 -8.28 -1.48 24.77
CA ILE A 128 -7.30 -0.49 24.30
C ILE A 128 -6.44 -0.04 25.46
N LEU A 129 -5.12 -0.23 25.34
CA LEU A 129 -4.12 0.25 26.30
C LEU A 129 -3.34 1.41 25.69
N PRO A 130 -3.58 2.67 26.11
CA PRO A 130 -2.81 3.81 25.63
C PRO A 130 -1.37 3.76 26.14
N VAL A 131 -0.42 4.05 25.23
CA VAL A 131 1.02 4.05 25.51
C VAL A 131 1.62 5.35 24.98
N ILE A 132 2.10 6.22 25.85
CA ILE A 132 2.77 7.47 25.49
C ILE A 132 4.27 7.19 25.36
N ASN A 133 4.79 7.25 24.14
CA ASN A 133 6.18 6.97 23.80
C ASN A 133 7.00 8.25 23.59
N LYS A 134 8.31 8.08 23.53
CA LYS A 134 9.30 9.15 23.33
C LYS A 134 9.31 10.20 24.44
N ILE A 135 9.02 9.79 25.68
CA ILE A 135 9.04 10.67 26.85
C ILE A 135 10.45 11.25 27.17
N ASP A 136 11.49 10.72 26.52
CA ASP A 136 12.88 11.19 26.62
C ASP A 136 13.17 12.43 25.75
N LEU A 137 12.28 12.80 24.85
CA LEU A 137 12.48 13.96 23.99
C LEU A 137 12.26 15.27 24.74
N PRO A 138 13.09 16.32 24.50
CA PRO A 138 12.90 17.65 25.11
C PRO A 138 11.55 18.30 24.75
N ALA A 139 10.95 17.91 23.63
CA ALA A 139 9.66 18.41 23.16
C ALA A 139 8.47 17.59 23.67
N ALA A 140 8.69 16.57 24.52
CA ALA A 140 7.61 15.74 25.06
C ALA A 140 6.67 16.55 25.95
N ASP A 141 5.36 16.50 25.65
CA ASP A 141 4.29 17.16 26.42
C ASP A 141 3.27 16.13 26.92
N ILE A 142 3.63 15.42 27.99
CA ILE A 142 2.79 14.36 28.57
C ILE A 142 1.44 14.91 29.06
N PRO A 143 1.34 16.10 29.72
CA PRO A 143 0.04 16.65 30.10
C PRO A 143 -0.90 16.89 28.93
N SER A 144 -0.40 17.42 27.81
CA SER A 144 -1.18 17.61 26.57
C SER A 144 -1.65 16.28 25.98
N CYS A 145 -0.77 15.27 25.93
CA CYS A 145 -1.13 13.94 25.45
C CYS A 145 -2.22 13.28 26.32
N LYS A 146 -2.11 13.38 27.65
CA LYS A 146 -3.13 12.88 28.57
C LYS A 146 -4.48 13.57 28.38
N HIS A 147 -4.46 14.89 28.17
CA HIS A 147 -5.69 15.64 27.86
C HIS A 147 -6.34 15.17 26.55
N GLN A 148 -5.55 14.90 25.50
CA GLN A 148 -6.06 14.40 24.23
C GLN A 148 -6.60 12.95 24.36
N ILE A 149 -5.95 12.09 25.15
CA ILE A 149 -6.44 10.74 25.46
C ILE A 149 -7.82 10.80 26.09
N GLU A 150 -8.05 11.73 27.01
CA GLU A 150 -9.35 11.91 27.65
C GLU A 150 -10.41 12.50 26.69
N HIS A 151 -10.08 13.61 25.99
CA HIS A 151 -11.06 14.38 25.22
C HIS A 151 -11.27 13.86 23.80
N ASP A 152 -10.19 13.44 23.11
CA ASP A 152 -10.27 13.04 21.70
C ASP A 152 -10.52 11.53 21.56
N LEU A 153 -9.94 10.72 22.48
CA LEU A 153 -10.09 9.26 22.46
C LEU A 153 -11.17 8.75 23.43
N GLY A 154 -11.55 9.54 24.44
CA GLY A 154 -12.51 9.11 25.47
C GLY A 154 -11.98 7.99 26.37
N LEU A 155 -10.66 7.84 26.48
CA LEU A 155 -9.99 6.85 27.33
C LEU A 155 -9.52 7.50 28.64
N ASP A 156 -9.34 6.68 29.69
CA ASP A 156 -8.82 7.18 30.96
C ASP A 156 -7.33 7.56 30.82
N PRO A 157 -6.95 8.83 31.02
CA PRO A 157 -5.57 9.29 30.88
C PRO A 157 -4.62 8.69 31.90
N ASP A 158 -5.13 8.24 33.06
CA ASP A 158 -4.30 7.62 34.10
C ASP A 158 -3.94 6.18 33.81
N ASP A 159 -4.61 5.59 32.83
CA ASP A 159 -4.31 4.28 32.29
C ASP A 159 -3.15 4.29 31.30
N ALA A 160 -2.72 5.46 30.85
CA ALA A 160 -1.65 5.59 29.87
C ALA A 160 -0.28 5.21 30.46
N ILE A 161 0.39 4.25 29.81
CA ILE A 161 1.74 3.82 30.20
C ILE A 161 2.78 4.72 29.53
N LEU A 162 3.68 5.26 30.32
CA LEU A 162 4.75 6.16 29.86
C LEU A 162 6.00 5.37 29.50
N VAL A 163 6.45 5.44 28.23
CA VAL A 163 7.62 4.70 27.77
C VAL A 163 8.59 5.57 26.97
N SER A 164 9.86 5.20 27.02
CA SER A 164 10.85 5.54 26.00
C SER A 164 11.34 4.24 25.36
N ALA A 165 10.79 3.88 24.23
CA ALA A 165 11.22 2.70 23.50
C ALA A 165 12.72 2.78 23.14
N LYS A 166 13.23 3.96 22.80
CA LYS A 166 14.65 4.19 22.50
C LYS A 166 15.57 3.91 23.68
N GLN A 167 15.19 4.32 24.89
CA GLN A 167 15.99 4.15 26.09
C GLN A 167 15.63 2.90 26.90
N GLY A 168 14.53 2.20 26.55
CA GLY A 168 14.04 1.03 27.28
C GLY A 168 13.38 1.38 28.61
N GLN A 169 12.95 2.63 28.81
CA GLN A 169 12.27 3.08 30.03
C GLN A 169 10.79 2.72 29.96
N GLY A 170 10.20 2.28 31.08
CA GLY A 170 8.77 1.98 31.22
C GLY A 170 8.35 0.63 30.57
N ILE A 171 9.29 -0.18 30.08
CA ILE A 171 8.98 -1.45 29.39
C ILE A 171 8.50 -2.53 30.37
N ASP A 172 9.03 -2.58 31.60
CA ASP A 172 8.57 -3.53 32.60
C ASP A 172 7.14 -3.22 33.05
N GLU A 173 6.82 -1.96 33.24
CA GLU A 173 5.48 -1.48 33.58
C GLU A 173 4.50 -1.79 32.45
N LEU A 174 4.95 -1.69 31.19
CA LEU A 174 4.14 -2.04 30.01
C LEU A 174 3.83 -3.54 29.98
N PHE A 175 4.80 -4.42 30.25
CA PHE A 175 4.55 -5.87 30.32
C PHE A 175 3.53 -6.22 31.41
N GLU A 176 3.68 -5.65 32.61
CA GLU A 176 2.73 -5.89 33.70
C GLU A 176 1.31 -5.36 33.37
N ALA A 177 1.23 -4.21 32.70
CA ALA A 177 -0.05 -3.66 32.23
C ALA A 177 -0.71 -4.58 31.19
N ILE A 178 0.05 -5.12 30.24
CA ILE A 178 -0.42 -6.09 29.25
C ILE A 178 -1.03 -7.32 29.95
N VAL A 179 -0.29 -7.93 30.87
CA VAL A 179 -0.75 -9.12 31.61
C VAL A 179 -2.02 -8.83 32.40
N LYS A 180 -2.09 -7.66 33.05
CA LYS A 180 -3.17 -7.30 33.96
C LYS A 180 -4.46 -6.85 33.24
N ARG A 181 -4.33 -6.12 32.15
CA ARG A 181 -5.44 -5.39 31.50
C ARG A 181 -5.96 -6.07 30.24
N ILE A 182 -5.08 -6.61 29.39
CA ILE A 182 -5.54 -7.32 28.20
C ILE A 182 -6.21 -8.62 28.64
N PRO A 183 -7.47 -8.86 28.24
CA PRO A 183 -8.18 -10.07 28.65
C PRO A 183 -7.56 -11.33 28.02
N ALA A 184 -7.74 -12.44 28.70
CA ALA A 184 -7.42 -13.74 28.14
C ALA A 184 -8.42 -14.10 27.03
N PRO A 185 -8.04 -14.95 26.07
CA PRO A 185 -8.98 -15.49 25.07
C PRO A 185 -10.22 -16.10 25.72
N LYS A 186 -11.40 -15.79 25.17
CA LYS A 186 -12.65 -16.34 25.68
C LYS A 186 -12.71 -17.86 25.40
N PRO A 187 -13.09 -18.68 26.40
CA PRO A 187 -13.31 -20.10 26.15
C PRO A 187 -14.48 -20.30 25.17
N SER A 188 -14.37 -21.28 24.28
CA SER A 188 -15.43 -21.65 23.37
C SER A 188 -16.13 -22.90 23.86
N ASP A 189 -17.48 -22.91 23.85
CA ASP A 189 -18.28 -24.11 24.12
C ASP A 189 -18.31 -25.09 22.95
N ASP A 190 -17.78 -24.71 21.80
CA ASP A 190 -17.73 -25.52 20.58
C ASP A 190 -16.52 -26.49 20.65
N ASN A 191 -16.82 -27.78 20.59
CA ASN A 191 -15.82 -28.84 20.59
C ASN A 191 -15.21 -29.09 19.20
N SER A 192 -15.68 -28.39 18.16
CA SER A 192 -15.10 -28.46 16.82
C SER A 192 -13.86 -27.58 16.73
N THR A 193 -12.92 -27.95 15.87
CA THR A 193 -11.76 -27.10 15.59
C THR A 193 -12.16 -25.94 14.69
N LYS A 194 -11.90 -24.72 15.15
CA LYS A 194 -12.04 -23.50 14.36
C LYS A 194 -10.80 -22.65 14.50
N ALA A 195 -10.11 -22.42 13.39
CA ALA A 195 -8.99 -21.51 13.32
C ALA A 195 -9.19 -20.51 12.18
N LEU A 196 -8.95 -19.23 12.43
CA LEU A 196 -9.04 -18.16 11.45
C LEU A 196 -7.68 -17.98 10.76
N ILE A 197 -7.67 -18.00 9.44
CA ILE A 197 -6.48 -17.61 8.67
C ILE A 197 -6.41 -16.09 8.64
N PHE A 198 -5.44 -15.51 9.32
CA PHE A 198 -5.27 -14.05 9.31
C PHE A 198 -4.19 -13.58 8.34
N ASP A 199 -3.25 -14.47 7.95
CA ASP A 199 -2.23 -14.18 6.93
C ASP A 199 -1.69 -15.48 6.32
N CYS A 200 -0.90 -15.37 5.24
CA CYS A 200 -0.11 -16.47 4.69
C CYS A 200 1.09 -15.91 3.91
N HIS A 201 2.12 -16.74 3.75
CA HIS A 201 3.25 -16.41 2.87
C HIS A 201 3.83 -17.65 2.22
N TYR A 202 4.51 -17.46 1.11
CA TYR A 202 5.23 -18.51 0.41
C TYR A 202 6.70 -18.52 0.87
N ASP A 203 7.14 -19.66 1.37
CA ASP A 203 8.54 -19.95 1.69
C ASP A 203 9.11 -20.88 0.61
N PRO A 204 10.24 -20.54 -0.05
CA PRO A 204 10.81 -21.37 -1.12
C PRO A 204 11.17 -22.80 -0.71
N TYR A 205 11.41 -23.04 0.58
CA TYR A 205 11.84 -24.34 1.11
C TYR A 205 10.70 -25.13 1.75
N ARG A 206 9.70 -24.46 2.31
CA ARG A 206 8.61 -25.04 3.10
C ARG A 206 7.27 -25.01 2.38
N GLY A 207 7.16 -24.26 1.28
CA GLY A 207 5.91 -24.03 0.59
C GLY A 207 5.06 -22.95 1.29
N VAL A 208 3.74 -23.12 1.30
CA VAL A 208 2.85 -22.14 1.90
C VAL A 208 2.79 -22.31 3.41
N VAL A 209 3.16 -21.27 4.14
CA VAL A 209 3.04 -21.13 5.59
C VAL A 209 1.76 -20.35 5.87
N VAL A 210 0.81 -20.97 6.55
CA VAL A 210 -0.50 -20.35 6.85
C VAL A 210 -0.51 -19.88 8.30
N HIS A 211 -0.79 -18.61 8.52
CA HIS A 211 -0.86 -18.00 9.84
C HIS A 211 -2.28 -18.09 10.39
N VAL A 212 -2.42 -18.63 11.58
CA VAL A 212 -3.72 -18.88 12.16
C VAL A 212 -3.85 -18.44 13.61
N ARG A 213 -5.07 -18.05 13.96
CA ARG A 213 -5.56 -17.90 15.32
C ARG A 213 -6.55 -19.02 15.61
N VAL A 214 -6.25 -19.87 16.59
CA VAL A 214 -7.15 -20.96 16.99
C VAL A 214 -8.16 -20.46 18.01
N PHE A 215 -9.45 -20.49 17.66
CA PHE A 215 -10.57 -20.07 18.51
C PHE A 215 -11.14 -21.21 19.33
N SER A 216 -11.25 -22.42 18.75
CA SER A 216 -11.72 -23.62 19.43
C SER A 216 -10.99 -24.86 18.94
N GLY A 217 -10.96 -25.90 19.76
CA GLY A 217 -10.28 -27.16 19.45
C GLY A 217 -8.74 -27.01 19.36
N SER A 218 -8.13 -27.74 18.44
CA SER A 218 -6.68 -27.69 18.22
C SER A 218 -6.29 -28.13 16.82
N LEU A 219 -5.10 -27.68 16.38
CA LEU A 219 -4.43 -28.12 15.16
C LEU A 219 -3.20 -28.95 15.52
N LYS A 220 -3.05 -30.15 14.94
CA LYS A 220 -1.98 -31.11 15.26
C LYS A 220 -1.25 -31.58 14.01
N VAL A 221 0.02 -31.90 14.15
CA VAL A 221 0.78 -32.58 13.08
C VAL A 221 0.09 -33.89 12.71
N GLY A 222 -0.10 -34.12 11.42
CA GLY A 222 -0.73 -35.32 10.87
C GLY A 222 -2.26 -35.26 10.78
N GLN A 223 -2.93 -34.25 11.34
CA GLN A 223 -4.36 -34.05 11.24
C GLN A 223 -4.76 -33.64 9.83
N THR A 224 -5.89 -34.14 9.34
CA THR A 224 -6.51 -33.65 8.10
C THR A 224 -7.43 -32.49 8.42
N ILE A 225 -7.16 -31.34 7.80
CA ILE A 225 -7.96 -30.12 7.91
C ILE A 225 -8.77 -29.90 6.65
N ARG A 226 -9.81 -29.06 6.77
CA ARG A 226 -10.65 -28.60 5.68
C ARG A 226 -10.76 -27.09 5.71
N PHE A 227 -10.61 -26.44 4.57
CA PHE A 227 -10.95 -25.03 4.37
C PHE A 227 -12.47 -24.91 4.16
N MET A 228 -13.14 -24.05 4.92
CA MET A 228 -14.62 -23.97 4.87
C MET A 228 -15.12 -23.24 3.61
N SER A 229 -14.30 -22.38 2.98
CA SER A 229 -14.70 -21.61 1.79
C SER A 229 -14.85 -22.46 0.53
N ASN A 230 -14.02 -23.51 0.38
CA ASN A 230 -13.96 -24.34 -0.84
C ASN A 230 -13.99 -25.84 -0.58
N ASN A 231 -14.03 -26.26 0.68
CA ASN A 231 -13.98 -27.67 1.12
C ASN A 231 -12.72 -28.43 0.71
N ALA A 232 -11.63 -27.74 0.38
CA ALA A 232 -10.35 -28.37 0.10
C ALA A 232 -9.75 -28.97 1.39
N GLU A 233 -9.24 -30.21 1.31
CA GLU A 233 -8.67 -30.93 2.43
C GLU A 233 -7.17 -31.10 2.26
N TYR A 234 -6.45 -30.86 3.34
CA TYR A 234 -5.01 -31.00 3.40
C TYR A 234 -4.56 -31.63 4.71
N LYS A 235 -3.46 -32.38 4.66
CA LYS A 235 -2.87 -32.97 5.86
C LYS A 235 -1.81 -32.04 6.40
N ILE A 236 -1.88 -31.70 7.69
CA ILE A 236 -0.87 -30.86 8.36
C ILE A 236 0.45 -31.64 8.46
N GLU A 237 1.52 -31.02 7.97
CA GLU A 237 2.89 -31.53 8.01
C GLU A 237 3.66 -30.93 9.20
N ASP A 238 3.43 -29.67 9.50
CA ASP A 238 4.08 -28.95 10.60
C ASP A 238 3.11 -27.92 11.22
N VAL A 239 3.20 -27.70 12.51
CA VAL A 239 2.53 -26.63 13.26
C VAL A 239 3.52 -26.00 14.22
N GLY A 240 3.33 -24.72 14.54
CA GLY A 240 4.21 -24.06 15.49
C GLY A 240 3.83 -22.62 15.79
N ILE A 241 4.68 -21.96 16.55
CA ILE A 241 4.54 -20.56 16.95
C ILE A 241 5.58 -19.69 16.25
N PHE A 242 5.29 -18.39 16.23
CA PHE A 242 6.20 -17.39 15.70
C PHE A 242 7.13 -16.89 16.82
N LYS A 243 8.39 -17.24 16.76
CA LYS A 243 9.46 -16.46 17.37
C LYS A 243 10.12 -15.64 16.27
N ILE A 244 11.37 -15.26 16.43
CA ILE A 244 12.10 -14.65 15.29
C ILE A 244 12.25 -15.65 14.13
N LYS A 245 12.28 -16.94 14.45
CA LYS A 245 12.17 -18.05 13.50
C LYS A 245 10.96 -18.87 13.86
N LEU A 246 10.43 -19.60 12.89
CA LEU A 246 9.37 -20.57 13.13
C LEU A 246 9.85 -21.63 14.12
N GLU A 247 9.12 -21.78 15.25
CA GLU A 247 9.39 -22.79 16.26
C GLU A 247 8.32 -23.88 16.20
N PRO A 248 8.67 -25.09 15.76
CA PRO A 248 7.72 -26.20 15.67
C PRO A 248 7.17 -26.59 17.04
N LYS A 249 5.90 -26.98 17.06
CA LYS A 249 5.17 -27.55 18.20
C LYS A 249 4.43 -28.80 17.75
N ASP A 250 4.04 -29.64 18.68
CA ASP A 250 3.22 -30.82 18.36
C ASP A 250 1.76 -30.43 18.10
N GLU A 251 1.31 -29.33 18.72
CA GLU A 251 -0.08 -28.89 18.74
C GLU A 251 -0.20 -27.38 18.97
N LEU A 252 -1.15 -26.75 18.27
CA LEU A 252 -1.69 -25.41 18.58
C LEU A 252 -3.07 -25.57 19.19
N SER A 253 -3.23 -25.19 20.44
CA SER A 253 -4.52 -25.26 21.17
C SER A 253 -5.33 -23.96 21.03
N ALA A 254 -6.61 -24.03 21.42
CA ALA A 254 -7.45 -22.84 21.50
C ALA A 254 -6.74 -21.72 22.24
N GLY A 255 -6.87 -20.48 21.74
CA GLY A 255 -6.19 -19.30 22.25
C GLY A 255 -4.84 -19.00 21.59
N SER A 256 -4.18 -19.98 20.98
CA SER A 256 -2.86 -19.80 20.37
C SER A 256 -2.91 -19.05 19.04
N VAL A 257 -1.90 -18.20 18.82
CA VAL A 257 -1.53 -17.63 17.51
C VAL A 257 -0.32 -18.38 17.00
N GLY A 258 -0.36 -18.87 15.77
CA GLY A 258 0.73 -19.66 15.24
C GLY A 258 0.58 -19.96 13.74
N TYR A 259 1.31 -20.94 13.27
CA TYR A 259 1.29 -21.34 11.86
C TYR A 259 1.05 -22.85 11.69
N PHE A 260 0.60 -23.21 10.49
CA PHE A 260 0.72 -24.57 10.01
C PHE A 260 1.23 -24.62 8.57
N ILE A 261 1.80 -25.78 8.20
CA ILE A 261 2.22 -26.12 6.84
C ILE A 261 1.53 -27.44 6.48
N ALA A 262 0.94 -27.51 5.28
CA ALA A 262 0.09 -28.65 4.88
C ALA A 262 0.31 -29.07 3.42
N GLY A 263 1.47 -28.82 2.83
CA GLY A 263 1.81 -29.23 1.46
C GLY A 263 0.83 -28.74 0.40
N ILE A 264 0.33 -27.51 0.56
CA ILE A 264 -0.71 -26.93 -0.29
C ILE A 264 -0.13 -26.64 -1.67
N LYS A 265 -0.66 -27.30 -2.70
CA LYS A 265 -0.18 -27.20 -4.08
C LYS A 265 -0.85 -26.10 -4.88
N THR A 266 -2.11 -25.82 -4.56
CA THR A 266 -2.93 -24.85 -5.27
C THR A 266 -3.10 -23.61 -4.41
N VAL A 267 -2.38 -22.56 -4.75
CA VAL A 267 -2.37 -21.29 -4.03
C VAL A 267 -3.77 -20.69 -3.88
N SER A 268 -4.61 -20.81 -4.90
CA SER A 268 -5.98 -20.29 -4.92
C SER A 268 -6.92 -20.98 -3.93
N ASP A 269 -6.51 -22.11 -3.30
CA ASP A 269 -7.31 -22.79 -2.29
C ASP A 269 -7.25 -22.09 -0.93
N ILE A 270 -6.26 -21.22 -0.72
CA ILE A 270 -6.12 -20.47 0.52
C ILE A 270 -6.73 -19.08 0.35
N ARG A 271 -7.58 -18.72 1.30
CA ARG A 271 -8.10 -17.34 1.40
C ARG A 271 -7.87 -16.82 2.80
N VAL A 272 -7.27 -15.65 2.90
CA VAL A 272 -7.16 -14.93 4.17
C VAL A 272 -8.58 -14.55 4.63
N GLY A 273 -8.87 -14.82 5.90
CA GLY A 273 -10.23 -14.70 6.46
C GLY A 273 -11.05 -15.99 6.40
N ASP A 274 -10.53 -17.08 5.80
CA ASP A 274 -11.20 -18.37 5.81
C ASP A 274 -11.06 -19.08 7.17
N THR A 275 -11.98 -19.97 7.43
CA THR A 275 -11.99 -20.83 8.61
C THR A 275 -11.41 -22.19 8.27
N VAL A 276 -10.42 -22.61 9.06
CA VAL A 276 -9.87 -23.96 9.05
C VAL A 276 -10.58 -24.79 10.09
N THR A 277 -11.06 -25.98 9.70
CA THR A 277 -11.69 -26.94 10.60
C THR A 277 -11.08 -28.34 10.44
N SER A 278 -11.36 -29.23 11.41
CA SER A 278 -10.99 -30.64 11.27
C SER A 278 -11.86 -31.34 10.21
N ALA A 279 -11.26 -32.14 9.33
CA ALA A 279 -12.04 -32.93 8.37
C ALA A 279 -12.85 -34.05 9.05
N GLU A 280 -12.37 -34.56 10.20
CA GLU A 280 -13.04 -35.63 10.96
C GLU A 280 -14.25 -35.11 11.77
N ASN A 281 -14.15 -33.90 12.33
CA ASN A 281 -15.20 -33.24 13.09
C ASN A 281 -15.33 -31.78 12.62
N PRO A 282 -15.94 -31.56 11.45
CA PRO A 282 -16.02 -30.22 10.87
C PRO A 282 -16.97 -29.31 11.64
N ALA A 283 -16.60 -28.06 11.77
CA ALA A 283 -17.46 -27.02 12.32
C ALA A 283 -18.67 -26.77 11.42
N GLU A 284 -19.83 -26.50 12.02
CA GLU A 284 -21.06 -26.22 11.27
C GLU A 284 -21.08 -24.81 10.67
N THR A 285 -20.47 -23.84 11.35
CA THR A 285 -20.47 -22.43 10.95
C THR A 285 -19.04 -21.87 10.89
N PRO A 286 -18.70 -21.11 9.84
CA PRO A 286 -17.40 -20.43 9.77
C PRO A 286 -17.32 -19.30 10.81
N LEU A 287 -16.10 -18.89 11.13
CA LEU A 287 -15.83 -17.66 11.85
C LEU A 287 -16.18 -16.45 10.96
N ALA A 288 -16.44 -15.30 11.59
CA ALA A 288 -16.56 -14.06 10.83
C ALA A 288 -15.24 -13.79 10.09
N GLY A 289 -15.30 -13.82 8.77
CA GLY A 289 -14.15 -13.51 7.92
C GLY A 289 -13.93 -11.99 7.79
N PHE A 290 -12.93 -11.63 7.00
CA PHE A 290 -12.66 -10.22 6.71
C PHE A 290 -13.56 -9.67 5.62
N LYS A 291 -13.90 -8.38 5.72
CA LYS A 291 -14.56 -7.66 4.63
C LYS A 291 -13.64 -7.65 3.42
N GLU A 292 -14.19 -7.94 2.25
CA GLU A 292 -13.42 -7.84 1.01
C GLU A 292 -13.06 -6.38 0.72
N VAL A 293 -11.77 -6.10 0.60
CA VAL A 293 -11.30 -4.74 0.31
C VAL A 293 -11.30 -4.52 -1.19
N LYS A 294 -11.92 -3.42 -1.61
CA LYS A 294 -11.96 -3.05 -3.03
C LYS A 294 -10.75 -2.17 -3.36
N PRO A 295 -10.02 -2.50 -4.42
CA PRO A 295 -8.94 -1.64 -4.88
C PRO A 295 -9.48 -0.28 -5.33
N VAL A 296 -8.70 0.76 -5.11
CA VAL A 296 -9.04 2.14 -5.46
C VAL A 296 -8.12 2.74 -6.51
N VAL A 297 -6.91 2.18 -6.66
CA VAL A 297 -5.91 2.56 -7.66
C VAL A 297 -5.68 1.40 -8.61
N PHE A 298 -5.61 1.68 -9.90
CA PHE A 298 -5.43 0.67 -10.94
C PHE A 298 -4.25 1.05 -11.84
N SER A 299 -3.39 0.06 -12.13
CA SER A 299 -2.31 0.20 -13.09
C SER A 299 -2.10 -1.12 -13.80
N SER A 300 -1.65 -1.10 -15.05
CA SER A 300 -1.29 -2.31 -15.76
C SER A 300 0.21 -2.56 -15.66
N ILE A 301 0.59 -3.82 -15.51
CA ILE A 301 1.97 -4.29 -15.38
C ILE A 301 2.29 -5.15 -16.58
N TYR A 302 3.36 -4.82 -17.28
CA TYR A 302 3.85 -5.56 -18.44
C TYR A 302 5.31 -5.96 -18.23
N PRO A 303 5.74 -7.16 -18.68
CA PRO A 303 7.14 -7.51 -18.67
C PRO A 303 7.90 -6.65 -19.69
N MET A 304 9.17 -6.34 -19.42
CA MET A 304 10.02 -5.63 -20.39
C MET A 304 10.26 -6.47 -21.66
N ASP A 305 10.51 -7.77 -21.51
CA ASP A 305 10.55 -8.72 -22.62
C ASP A 305 9.25 -9.52 -22.61
N SER A 306 8.57 -9.55 -23.74
CA SER A 306 7.31 -10.29 -23.88
C SER A 306 7.45 -11.81 -23.67
N ASN A 307 8.67 -12.35 -23.73
CA ASN A 307 8.95 -13.75 -23.42
C ASN A 307 8.82 -14.06 -21.93
N ASP A 308 8.96 -13.06 -21.05
CA ASP A 308 8.95 -13.21 -19.59
C ASP A 308 7.52 -13.19 -19.00
N TYR A 309 6.48 -13.18 -19.85
CA TYR A 309 5.08 -13.13 -19.42
C TYR A 309 4.70 -14.28 -18.48
N ASP A 310 5.12 -15.51 -18.75
CA ASP A 310 4.80 -16.67 -17.91
C ASP A 310 5.52 -16.59 -16.56
N GLU A 311 6.77 -16.10 -16.51
CA GLU A 311 7.52 -15.88 -15.28
C GLU A 311 6.90 -14.76 -14.45
N LEU A 312 6.46 -13.68 -15.10
CA LEU A 312 5.73 -12.60 -14.42
C LEU A 312 4.42 -13.11 -13.83
N ARG A 313 3.66 -13.94 -14.55
CA ARG A 313 2.43 -14.55 -14.03
C ARG A 313 2.69 -15.34 -12.75
N ASP A 314 3.70 -16.22 -12.76
CA ASP A 314 4.04 -17.04 -11.62
C ASP A 314 4.51 -16.20 -10.42
N SER A 315 5.21 -15.09 -10.68
CA SER A 315 5.61 -14.10 -9.67
C SER A 315 4.41 -13.37 -9.09
N MET A 316 3.46 -12.96 -9.93
CA MET A 316 2.21 -12.31 -9.51
C MET A 316 1.34 -13.23 -8.64
N GLU A 317 1.24 -14.52 -8.98
CA GLU A 317 0.52 -15.50 -8.17
C GLU A 317 1.15 -15.69 -6.79
N LYS A 318 2.48 -15.79 -6.70
CA LYS A 318 3.21 -15.85 -5.43
C LYS A 318 3.09 -14.56 -4.62
N LEU A 319 3.13 -13.42 -5.30
CA LEU A 319 2.98 -12.12 -4.66
C LEU A 319 1.58 -11.95 -4.05
N LYS A 320 0.53 -12.38 -4.77
CA LYS A 320 -0.85 -12.39 -4.28
C LYS A 320 -1.05 -13.26 -3.04
N LEU A 321 -0.28 -14.34 -2.88
CA LEU A 321 -0.27 -15.11 -1.63
C LEU A 321 0.24 -14.29 -0.46
N ASN A 322 1.32 -13.55 -0.70
CA ASN A 322 1.94 -12.73 0.33
C ASN A 322 1.15 -11.45 0.60
N ASP A 323 0.31 -11.04 -0.36
CA ASP A 323 -0.51 -9.84 -0.29
C ASP A 323 -1.91 -10.11 -0.86
N ALA A 324 -2.82 -10.49 0.03
CA ALA A 324 -4.20 -10.84 -0.35
C ALA A 324 -5.03 -9.64 -0.83
N SER A 325 -4.55 -8.41 -0.65
CA SER A 325 -5.22 -7.20 -1.12
C SER A 325 -4.96 -6.91 -2.60
N LEU A 326 -3.87 -7.49 -3.17
CA LEU A 326 -3.54 -7.36 -4.58
C LEU A 326 -4.55 -8.13 -5.44
N THR A 327 -5.18 -7.42 -6.36
CA THR A 327 -6.04 -8.02 -7.39
C THR A 327 -5.40 -7.86 -8.75
N PHE A 328 -5.46 -8.88 -9.59
CA PHE A 328 -4.97 -8.77 -10.96
C PHE A 328 -5.76 -9.65 -11.92
N GLU A 329 -5.87 -9.21 -13.14
CA GLU A 329 -6.48 -9.91 -14.26
C GLU A 329 -5.62 -9.72 -15.53
N LYS A 330 -5.85 -10.56 -16.54
CA LYS A 330 -5.08 -10.48 -17.79
C LYS A 330 -5.37 -9.18 -18.52
N ASP A 331 -4.35 -8.55 -19.03
CA ASP A 331 -4.41 -7.34 -19.84
C ASP A 331 -3.55 -7.49 -21.11
N SER A 332 -3.81 -6.64 -22.10
CA SER A 332 -3.03 -6.62 -23.34
C SER A 332 -2.95 -5.21 -23.91
N SER A 333 -1.75 -4.83 -24.31
CA SER A 333 -1.45 -3.56 -24.97
C SER A 333 -0.90 -3.83 -26.37
N VAL A 334 -1.30 -3.01 -27.34
CA VAL A 334 -0.74 -3.08 -28.71
C VAL A 334 0.74 -2.74 -28.71
N ALA A 335 1.17 -1.85 -27.79
CA ALA A 335 2.55 -1.41 -27.68
C ALA A 335 3.44 -2.35 -26.84
N LEU A 336 2.90 -2.95 -25.76
CA LEU A 336 3.66 -3.69 -24.75
C LEU A 336 3.38 -5.19 -24.72
N GLY A 337 2.39 -5.68 -25.49
CA GLY A 337 2.02 -7.10 -25.55
C GLY A 337 1.11 -7.52 -24.39
N HIS A 338 1.31 -8.73 -23.85
CA HIS A 338 0.52 -9.29 -22.76
C HIS A 338 1.05 -8.87 -21.39
N GLY A 339 0.15 -8.59 -20.47
CA GLY A 339 0.44 -8.18 -19.10
C GLY A 339 -0.74 -8.42 -18.16
N PHE A 340 -0.78 -7.67 -17.08
CA PHE A 340 -1.82 -7.78 -16.05
C PHE A 340 -2.36 -6.41 -15.67
N ARG A 341 -3.68 -6.27 -15.63
CA ARG A 341 -4.36 -5.15 -15.00
C ARG A 341 -4.46 -5.42 -13.51
N CYS A 342 -3.87 -4.54 -12.70
CA CYS A 342 -3.75 -4.71 -11.26
C CYS A 342 -4.54 -3.64 -10.51
N GLY A 343 -5.13 -4.03 -9.39
CA GLY A 343 -5.78 -3.14 -8.45
C GLY A 343 -5.03 -3.08 -7.11
N PHE A 344 -4.85 -1.88 -6.59
CA PHE A 344 -4.06 -1.55 -5.40
C PHE A 344 -4.90 -0.74 -4.41
N LEU A 345 -4.53 -0.78 -3.13
CA LEU A 345 -5.20 -0.03 -2.07
C LEU A 345 -4.85 1.47 -2.09
N GLY A 346 -3.68 1.81 -2.62
CA GLY A 346 -3.19 3.19 -2.73
C GLY A 346 -1.90 3.25 -3.53
N LEU A 347 -1.29 4.43 -3.59
CA LEU A 347 -0.03 4.64 -4.33
C LEU A 347 1.16 3.96 -3.65
N LEU A 348 1.26 4.04 -2.34
CA LEU A 348 2.34 3.38 -1.61
C LEU A 348 2.27 1.86 -1.79
N HIS A 349 1.06 1.29 -1.81
CA HIS A 349 0.87 -0.13 -2.12
C HIS A 349 1.38 -0.47 -3.53
N LEU A 350 1.07 0.36 -4.54
CA LEU A 350 1.57 0.17 -5.91
C LEU A 350 3.11 0.20 -5.97
N GLU A 351 3.75 1.18 -5.32
CA GLU A 351 5.20 1.30 -5.26
C GLU A 351 5.87 0.09 -4.58
N VAL A 352 5.28 -0.37 -3.48
CA VAL A 352 5.76 -1.57 -2.77
C VAL A 352 5.69 -2.80 -3.67
N ILE A 353 4.57 -3.01 -4.39
CA ILE A 353 4.42 -4.13 -5.31
C ILE A 353 5.44 -4.05 -6.45
N GLN A 354 5.70 -2.85 -6.99
CA GLN A 354 6.73 -2.64 -8.00
C GLN A 354 8.11 -3.05 -7.49
N GLU A 355 8.54 -2.51 -6.35
CA GLU A 355 9.86 -2.82 -5.78
C GLU A 355 9.99 -4.30 -5.43
N ARG A 356 8.92 -4.94 -4.96
CA ARG A 356 8.93 -6.38 -4.67
C ARG A 356 9.06 -7.23 -5.93
N LEU A 357 8.38 -6.88 -7.03
CA LEU A 357 8.56 -7.56 -8.31
C LEU A 357 10.01 -7.48 -8.80
N GLU A 358 10.63 -6.31 -8.65
CA GLU A 358 12.01 -6.07 -9.07
C GLU A 358 13.03 -6.78 -8.16
N ARG A 359 12.86 -6.70 -6.82
CA ARG A 359 13.87 -7.17 -5.84
C ARG A 359 13.66 -8.62 -5.42
N ASP A 360 12.42 -9.03 -5.11
CA ASP A 360 12.13 -10.36 -4.57
C ASP A 360 12.00 -11.42 -5.67
N PHE A 361 11.56 -10.99 -6.88
CA PHE A 361 11.25 -11.88 -7.99
C PHE A 361 12.12 -11.66 -9.24
N ASP A 362 13.06 -10.70 -9.20
CA ASP A 362 13.98 -10.35 -10.31
C ASP A 362 13.23 -10.05 -11.63
N GLN A 363 12.03 -9.45 -11.52
CA GLN A 363 11.19 -9.12 -12.66
C GLN A 363 11.43 -7.69 -13.11
N SER A 364 11.82 -7.51 -14.37
CA SER A 364 11.88 -6.20 -15.00
C SER A 364 10.51 -5.86 -15.62
N VAL A 365 9.81 -4.89 -15.03
CA VAL A 365 8.41 -4.60 -15.39
C VAL A 365 8.19 -3.13 -15.75
N ILE A 366 7.16 -2.89 -16.56
CA ILE A 366 6.67 -1.57 -16.95
C ILE A 366 5.30 -1.37 -16.31
N PHE A 367 5.14 -0.29 -15.54
CA PHE A 367 3.86 0.15 -15.01
C PHE A 367 3.26 1.23 -15.89
N THR A 368 1.96 1.13 -16.19
CA THR A 368 1.22 2.24 -16.80
C THR A 368 0.85 3.29 -15.76
N ALA A 369 0.48 4.49 -16.21
CA ALA A 369 0.03 5.54 -15.29
C ALA A 369 -1.14 5.05 -14.42
N PRO A 370 -1.12 5.30 -13.09
CA PRO A 370 -2.19 4.91 -12.20
C PRO A 370 -3.49 5.63 -12.56
N SER A 371 -4.59 4.95 -12.38
CA SER A 371 -5.94 5.41 -12.70
C SER A 371 -6.89 5.03 -11.55
N VAL A 372 -8.03 5.70 -11.47
CA VAL A 372 -9.15 5.31 -10.61
C VAL A 372 -10.20 4.59 -11.44
N ARG A 373 -11.15 3.93 -10.79
CA ARG A 373 -12.31 3.34 -11.45
C ARG A 373 -13.39 4.39 -11.64
N TYR A 374 -13.75 4.68 -12.89
CA TYR A 374 -14.83 5.59 -13.26
C TYR A 374 -16.13 4.81 -13.52
N SER A 375 -17.29 5.39 -13.18
CA SER A 375 -18.60 4.88 -13.57
C SER A 375 -19.08 5.70 -14.76
N ILE A 376 -19.38 5.04 -15.88
CA ILE A 376 -19.83 5.67 -17.12
C ILE A 376 -21.21 5.15 -17.47
N THR A 377 -22.16 6.05 -17.66
CA THR A 377 -23.48 5.73 -18.19
C THR A 377 -23.47 5.94 -19.70
N LEU A 378 -23.76 4.89 -20.44
CA LEU A 378 -23.86 4.95 -21.90
C LEU A 378 -25.19 5.57 -22.34
N THR A 379 -25.25 6.04 -23.60
CA THR A 379 -26.50 6.54 -24.23
C THR A 379 -27.57 5.45 -24.34
N SER A 380 -27.18 4.17 -24.23
CA SER A 380 -28.11 3.04 -24.11
C SER A 380 -28.81 2.93 -22.74
N GLY A 381 -28.33 3.68 -21.73
CA GLY A 381 -28.78 3.57 -20.33
C GLY A 381 -28.01 2.52 -19.50
N GLU A 382 -27.08 1.80 -20.09
CA GLU A 382 -26.20 0.86 -19.42
C GLU A 382 -25.13 1.58 -18.62
N GLU A 383 -24.89 1.15 -17.37
CA GLU A 383 -23.80 1.64 -16.53
C GLU A 383 -22.62 0.64 -16.61
N ILE A 384 -21.44 1.15 -16.96
CA ILE A 384 -20.20 0.40 -17.00
C ILE A 384 -19.15 1.03 -16.09
N PHE A 385 -18.23 0.20 -15.58
CA PHE A 385 -17.08 0.68 -14.83
C PHE A 385 -15.84 0.60 -15.73
N VAL A 386 -15.07 1.68 -15.73
CA VAL A 386 -13.86 1.82 -16.55
C VAL A 386 -12.70 2.26 -15.66
N ASP A 387 -11.65 1.47 -15.59
CA ASP A 387 -10.42 1.81 -14.88
C ASP A 387 -9.18 1.87 -15.80
N SER A 388 -9.34 1.40 -17.06
CA SER A 388 -8.31 1.47 -18.10
C SER A 388 -8.71 2.45 -19.21
N PRO A 389 -7.77 3.30 -19.70
CA PRO A 389 -8.02 4.12 -20.88
C PRO A 389 -8.34 3.33 -22.15
N ALA A 390 -7.91 2.06 -22.22
CA ALA A 390 -8.21 1.18 -23.35
C ALA A 390 -9.70 0.82 -23.45
N GLU A 391 -10.38 0.75 -22.31
CA GLU A 391 -11.81 0.41 -22.23
C GLU A 391 -12.74 1.64 -22.35
N TYR A 392 -12.17 2.85 -22.44
CA TYR A 392 -12.96 4.08 -22.54
C TYR A 392 -13.79 4.11 -23.82
N PRO A 393 -15.12 4.21 -23.72
CA PRO A 393 -16.00 4.21 -24.89
C PRO A 393 -15.80 5.45 -25.78
N ASP A 394 -16.23 5.34 -27.04
CA ASP A 394 -16.32 6.50 -27.91
C ASP A 394 -17.18 7.59 -27.26
N GLN A 395 -16.71 8.84 -27.30
CA GLN A 395 -17.32 9.96 -26.60
C GLN A 395 -18.80 10.18 -26.99
N GLY A 396 -19.20 9.86 -28.22
CA GLY A 396 -20.59 9.94 -28.68
C GLY A 396 -21.53 8.89 -28.05
N ARG A 397 -20.99 7.87 -27.37
CA ARG A 397 -21.76 6.83 -26.67
C ARG A 397 -21.90 7.08 -25.18
N ILE A 398 -21.26 8.12 -24.64
CA ILE A 398 -21.28 8.48 -23.23
C ILE A 398 -22.40 9.47 -22.97
N ALA A 399 -23.32 9.13 -22.07
CA ALA A 399 -24.35 10.03 -21.57
C ALA A 399 -23.85 10.85 -20.38
N SER A 400 -23.20 10.20 -19.40
CA SER A 400 -22.58 10.84 -18.24
C SER A 400 -21.42 10.00 -17.71
N ALA A 401 -20.49 10.62 -16.99
CA ALA A 401 -19.41 9.97 -16.30
C ALA A 401 -19.33 10.45 -14.85
N ARG A 402 -18.95 9.55 -13.95
CA ARG A 402 -18.77 9.82 -12.52
C ARG A 402 -17.40 9.34 -12.06
N GLU A 403 -16.76 10.09 -11.19
CA GLU A 403 -15.47 9.77 -10.58
C GLU A 403 -15.60 9.54 -9.08
N PRO A 404 -14.72 8.68 -8.48
CA PRO A 404 -14.73 8.45 -7.05
C PRO A 404 -14.25 9.70 -6.30
N TYR A 405 -14.97 10.04 -5.24
CA TYR A 405 -14.67 11.13 -4.31
C TYR A 405 -14.23 10.57 -2.97
N ILE A 406 -13.33 11.29 -2.33
CA ILE A 406 -12.85 11.01 -0.98
C ILE A 406 -13.23 12.16 -0.03
N LYS A 407 -13.39 11.79 1.24
CA LYS A 407 -13.36 12.72 2.37
C LYS A 407 -11.96 12.65 2.95
N ALA A 408 -11.18 13.70 2.72
CA ALA A 408 -9.80 13.82 3.17
C ALA A 408 -9.73 14.61 4.48
N SER A 409 -9.06 14.08 5.50
CA SER A 409 -8.73 14.76 6.75
C SER A 409 -7.24 15.09 6.76
N ILE A 410 -6.89 16.35 6.99
CA ILE A 410 -5.52 16.84 7.03
C ILE A 410 -5.30 17.55 8.35
N ILE A 411 -4.40 17.02 9.19
CA ILE A 411 -3.97 17.68 10.42
C ILE A 411 -2.63 18.35 10.13
N THR A 412 -2.53 19.64 10.45
CA THR A 412 -1.35 20.45 10.16
C THR A 412 -1.14 21.56 11.17
N PRO A 413 0.12 22.01 11.40
CA PRO A 413 0.36 23.25 12.12
C PRO A 413 -0.31 24.45 11.43
N ALA A 414 -0.93 25.32 12.21
CA ALA A 414 -1.65 26.49 11.71
C ALA A 414 -0.82 27.40 10.78
N THR A 415 0.51 27.38 10.93
CA THR A 415 1.45 28.12 10.07
C THR A 415 1.46 27.68 8.61
N TYR A 416 1.09 26.44 8.31
CA TYR A 416 1.07 25.88 6.94
C TYR A 416 -0.33 25.83 6.34
N LEU A 417 -1.36 26.19 7.12
CA LEU A 417 -2.76 26.08 6.74
C LEU A 417 -3.07 26.74 5.38
N GLY A 418 -2.56 27.96 5.14
CA GLY A 418 -2.81 28.68 3.89
C GLY A 418 -2.32 27.96 2.64
N SER A 419 -1.13 27.36 2.71
CA SER A 419 -0.55 26.59 1.59
C SER A 419 -1.35 25.31 1.32
N ILE A 420 -1.83 24.64 2.37
CA ILE A 420 -2.63 23.43 2.27
C ILE A 420 -4.01 23.71 1.70
N ILE A 421 -4.67 24.79 2.13
CA ILE A 421 -5.96 25.26 1.55
C ILE A 421 -5.79 25.51 0.04
N SER A 422 -4.70 26.19 -0.36
CA SER A 422 -4.42 26.48 -1.76
C SER A 422 -4.22 25.18 -2.56
N LEU A 423 -3.47 24.21 -2.02
CA LEU A 423 -3.25 22.90 -2.64
C LEU A 423 -4.57 22.15 -2.83
N CYS A 424 -5.38 22.04 -1.77
CA CYS A 424 -6.68 21.35 -1.85
C CYS A 424 -7.63 22.00 -2.85
N THR A 425 -7.65 23.33 -2.92
CA THR A 425 -8.48 24.08 -3.88
C THR A 425 -8.02 23.85 -5.32
N GLU A 426 -6.71 23.86 -5.58
CA GLU A 426 -6.13 23.52 -6.88
C GLU A 426 -6.54 22.11 -7.34
N LYS A 427 -6.61 21.17 -6.40
CA LYS A 427 -7.02 19.78 -6.62
C LYS A 427 -8.55 19.57 -6.57
N ARG A 428 -9.32 20.58 -6.87
CA ARG A 428 -10.80 20.54 -6.92
C ARG A 428 -11.46 20.15 -5.59
N GLY A 429 -10.75 20.33 -4.48
CA GLY A 429 -11.26 20.03 -3.15
C GLY A 429 -12.27 21.09 -2.68
N THR A 430 -13.33 20.63 -2.03
CA THR A 430 -14.32 21.47 -1.35
C THR A 430 -14.14 21.28 0.15
N GLN A 431 -13.81 22.36 0.87
CA GLN A 431 -13.67 22.33 2.32
C GLN A 431 -15.04 22.10 2.98
N THR A 432 -15.13 21.09 3.84
CA THR A 432 -16.37 20.74 4.56
C THR A 432 -16.30 21.08 6.04
N ASN A 433 -15.11 20.98 6.64
CA ASN A 433 -14.90 21.32 8.04
C ASN A 433 -13.50 21.91 8.26
N MET A 434 -13.36 22.67 9.33
CA MET A 434 -12.09 23.15 9.87
C MET A 434 -12.23 23.30 11.39
N GLN A 435 -11.37 22.60 12.12
CA GLN A 435 -11.39 22.60 13.58
C GLN A 435 -9.97 22.79 14.11
N TYR A 436 -9.80 23.67 15.07
CA TYR A 436 -8.57 23.79 15.83
C TYR A 436 -8.54 22.70 16.90
N LEU A 437 -7.59 21.78 16.81
CA LEU A 437 -7.39 20.72 17.79
C LEU A 437 -6.73 21.28 19.05
N ASP A 438 -5.79 22.22 18.86
CA ASP A 438 -5.12 22.97 19.92
C ASP A 438 -4.68 24.36 19.39
N GLU A 439 -3.92 25.12 20.20
CA GLU A 439 -3.44 26.45 19.80
C GLU A 439 -2.51 26.45 18.58
N LYS A 440 -1.93 25.31 18.22
CA LYS A 440 -0.91 25.18 17.16
C LYS A 440 -1.36 24.33 15.98
N ARG A 441 -2.32 23.41 16.16
CA ARG A 441 -2.73 22.43 15.14
C ARG A 441 -4.18 22.62 14.73
N VAL A 442 -4.40 22.44 13.43
CA VAL A 442 -5.71 22.55 12.78
C VAL A 442 -5.97 21.27 12.00
N GLU A 443 -7.16 20.73 12.14
CA GLU A 443 -7.70 19.73 11.26
C GLU A 443 -8.56 20.41 10.18
N VAL A 444 -8.31 20.10 8.93
CA VAL A 444 -9.16 20.54 7.81
C VAL A 444 -9.68 19.32 7.05
N THR A 445 -10.99 19.32 6.81
CA THR A 445 -11.64 18.24 6.08
C THR A 445 -12.07 18.75 4.71
N TYR A 446 -11.71 17.99 3.68
CA TYR A 446 -12.05 18.26 2.29
C TYR A 446 -12.78 17.09 1.66
N GLU A 447 -13.71 17.39 0.77
CA GLU A 447 -14.21 16.42 -0.19
C GLU A 447 -13.57 16.71 -1.55
N MET A 448 -12.87 15.72 -2.12
CA MET A 448 -12.11 15.91 -3.36
C MET A 448 -12.08 14.64 -4.22
N PRO A 449 -11.85 14.78 -5.54
CA PRO A 449 -11.71 13.61 -6.40
C PRO A 449 -10.47 12.79 -6.05
N LEU A 450 -10.61 11.48 -5.93
CA LEU A 450 -9.49 10.58 -5.68
C LEU A 450 -8.42 10.68 -6.79
N SER A 451 -8.84 10.89 -8.04
CA SER A 451 -7.94 11.03 -9.19
C SER A 451 -6.95 12.20 -9.08
N GLU A 452 -7.27 13.25 -8.31
CA GLU A 452 -6.40 14.40 -8.12
C GLU A 452 -5.36 14.18 -7.01
N VAL A 453 -5.57 13.17 -6.17
CA VAL A 453 -4.65 12.82 -5.07
C VAL A 453 -3.55 11.88 -5.56
N LEU A 454 -3.83 11.08 -6.62
CA LEU A 454 -2.96 9.99 -7.07
C LEU A 454 -1.58 10.40 -7.60
N PHE A 455 -1.36 11.65 -7.99
CA PHE A 455 -0.13 12.00 -8.69
C PHE A 455 0.89 12.74 -7.83
N ASP A 456 0.57 13.91 -7.33
CA ASP A 456 1.54 14.81 -6.68
C ASP A 456 1.05 15.40 -5.35
N PHE A 457 -0.17 15.08 -4.97
CA PHE A 457 -0.80 15.70 -3.80
C PHE A 457 -0.02 15.44 -2.52
N TYR A 458 0.36 14.19 -2.27
CA TYR A 458 1.04 13.78 -1.04
C TYR A 458 2.44 14.39 -0.93
N ASP A 459 3.21 14.38 -2.01
CA ASP A 459 4.55 14.97 -2.06
C ASP A 459 4.50 16.49 -1.85
N ARG A 460 3.54 17.15 -2.51
CA ARG A 460 3.33 18.59 -2.33
C ARG A 460 2.82 18.92 -0.92
N LEU A 461 1.95 18.08 -0.35
CA LEU A 461 1.48 18.24 1.01
C LEU A 461 2.65 18.17 2.01
N LYS A 462 3.50 17.16 1.88
CA LYS A 462 4.72 17.02 2.69
C LYS A 462 5.66 18.20 2.50
N SER A 463 5.92 18.60 1.26
CA SER A 463 6.80 19.74 0.95
C SER A 463 6.29 21.03 1.59
N TYR A 464 5.01 21.37 1.40
CA TYR A 464 4.40 22.60 1.92
C TYR A 464 4.30 22.64 3.44
N SER A 465 4.15 21.49 4.07
CA SER A 465 4.10 21.36 5.54
C SER A 465 5.46 21.02 6.17
N ARG A 466 6.53 20.89 5.38
CA ARG A 466 7.84 20.40 5.84
C ARG A 466 7.77 19.05 6.55
N GLY A 467 6.86 18.19 6.12
CA GLY A 467 6.63 16.87 6.70
C GLY A 467 5.72 16.84 7.93
N TYR A 468 5.19 17.98 8.37
CA TYR A 468 4.35 18.07 9.57
C TYR A 468 2.85 17.84 9.33
N ALA A 469 2.38 17.77 8.08
CA ALA A 469 0.99 17.45 7.81
C ALA A 469 0.78 15.94 7.74
N SER A 470 -0.22 15.46 8.48
CA SER A 470 -0.78 14.12 8.27
C SER A 470 -1.96 14.17 7.30
N PHE A 471 -2.17 13.08 6.58
CA PHE A 471 -3.23 12.96 5.59
C PHE A 471 -3.87 11.58 5.70
N ASP A 472 -5.18 11.58 5.82
CA ASP A 472 -6.01 10.38 5.84
C ASP A 472 -7.24 10.59 4.97
N TYR A 473 -7.84 9.53 4.42
CA TYR A 473 -9.01 9.67 3.58
C TYR A 473 -9.90 8.44 3.55
N ASP A 474 -11.20 8.69 3.35
CA ASP A 474 -12.21 7.66 3.11
C ASP A 474 -12.89 7.87 1.77
N VAL A 475 -13.20 6.79 1.06
CA VAL A 475 -13.96 6.87 -0.19
C VAL A 475 -15.45 7.07 0.13
N ILE A 476 -16.03 8.18 -0.32
CA ILE A 476 -17.43 8.58 -0.01
C ILE A 476 -18.41 8.34 -1.17
N GLY A 477 -17.98 7.72 -2.27
CA GLY A 477 -18.83 7.40 -3.41
C GLY A 477 -18.41 8.11 -4.69
N TYR A 478 -19.36 8.27 -5.62
CA TYR A 478 -19.11 8.80 -6.97
C TYR A 478 -19.85 10.11 -7.19
N ARG A 479 -19.23 11.05 -7.92
CA ARG A 479 -19.83 12.32 -8.35
C ARG A 479 -19.63 12.55 -9.84
N ASP A 480 -20.54 13.32 -10.44
CA ASP A 480 -20.47 13.63 -11.87
C ASP A 480 -19.21 14.39 -12.24
N THR A 481 -18.62 14.04 -13.38
CA THR A 481 -17.41 14.64 -13.92
C THR A 481 -17.42 14.71 -15.44
N GLU A 482 -16.72 15.68 -16.01
CA GLU A 482 -16.45 15.74 -17.45
C GLU A 482 -15.14 14.96 -17.75
N LEU A 483 -15.28 13.66 -18.00
CA LEU A 483 -14.16 12.77 -18.25
C LEU A 483 -13.75 12.77 -19.72
N VAL A 484 -12.45 12.84 -19.99
CA VAL A 484 -11.88 12.72 -21.33
C VAL A 484 -10.70 11.77 -21.34
N LYS A 485 -10.48 11.13 -22.48
CA LYS A 485 -9.30 10.31 -22.74
C LYS A 485 -8.23 11.17 -23.42
N ILE A 486 -7.03 11.18 -22.86
CA ILE A 486 -5.84 11.80 -23.42
C ILE A 486 -5.02 10.70 -24.07
N ASP A 487 -4.86 10.74 -25.37
CA ASP A 487 -3.99 9.85 -26.13
C ASP A 487 -2.64 10.51 -26.38
N ILE A 488 -1.56 9.76 -26.13
CA ILE A 488 -0.20 10.20 -26.42
C ILE A 488 0.26 9.62 -27.76
N LEU A 489 0.64 10.51 -28.66
CA LEU A 489 1.06 10.16 -30.02
C LEU A 489 2.55 10.42 -30.20
N LEU A 490 3.27 9.41 -30.67
CA LEU A 490 4.66 9.54 -31.08
C LEU A 490 4.75 9.47 -32.63
N ASN A 491 5.19 10.56 -33.23
CA ASN A 491 5.20 10.68 -34.70
C ASN A 491 3.83 10.38 -35.37
N GLY A 492 2.72 10.65 -34.65
CA GLY A 492 1.36 10.42 -35.12
C GLY A 492 0.82 9.00 -34.86
N LYS A 493 1.60 8.09 -34.28
CA LYS A 493 1.13 6.77 -33.81
C LYS A 493 0.76 6.87 -32.32
N SER A 494 -0.43 6.40 -31.94
CA SER A 494 -0.84 6.33 -30.54
C SER A 494 -0.07 5.25 -29.79
N VAL A 495 0.32 5.57 -28.55
CA VAL A 495 0.91 4.65 -27.59
C VAL A 495 -0.11 4.45 -26.47
N ASP A 496 -0.87 3.35 -26.55
CA ASP A 496 -1.98 3.04 -25.66
C ASP A 496 -1.56 2.98 -24.17
N ALA A 497 -0.40 2.44 -23.88
CA ALA A 497 0.16 2.34 -22.54
C ALA A 497 0.46 3.71 -21.88
N LEU A 498 0.53 4.81 -22.64
CA LEU A 498 0.70 6.18 -22.17
C LEU A 498 -0.60 6.98 -22.14
N SER A 499 -1.71 6.41 -22.62
CA SER A 499 -3.02 7.05 -22.58
C SER A 499 -3.52 7.19 -21.15
N GLN A 500 -4.26 8.26 -20.85
CA GLN A 500 -4.77 8.56 -19.52
C GLN A 500 -6.22 9.03 -19.57
N LEU A 501 -6.97 8.74 -18.49
CA LEU A 501 -8.27 9.36 -18.24
C LEU A 501 -8.08 10.56 -17.33
N ALA A 502 -8.72 11.68 -17.66
CA ALA A 502 -8.58 12.91 -16.90
C ALA A 502 -9.87 13.73 -16.90
N PHE A 503 -10.05 14.58 -15.89
CA PHE A 503 -11.03 15.65 -15.92
C PHE A 503 -10.70 16.61 -17.06
N LYS A 504 -11.70 17.00 -17.84
CA LYS A 504 -11.53 17.84 -19.03
C LYS A 504 -10.84 19.16 -18.74
N GLY A 505 -11.14 19.78 -17.56
CA GLY A 505 -10.53 21.04 -17.15
C GLY A 505 -9.00 20.97 -16.99
N ASN A 506 -8.48 19.83 -16.55
CA ASN A 506 -7.05 19.62 -16.30
C ASN A 506 -6.33 18.90 -17.46
N ALA A 507 -7.08 18.51 -18.51
CA ALA A 507 -6.56 17.65 -19.58
C ALA A 507 -5.41 18.31 -20.37
N TYR A 508 -5.46 19.62 -20.57
CA TYR A 508 -4.39 20.36 -21.26
C TYR A 508 -3.07 20.33 -20.46
N ASP A 509 -3.14 20.65 -19.18
CA ASP A 509 -1.95 20.71 -18.33
C ASP A 509 -1.34 19.33 -18.13
N ARG A 510 -2.17 18.28 -17.96
CA ARG A 510 -1.71 16.89 -17.92
C ARG A 510 -1.03 16.46 -19.23
N ALA A 511 -1.68 16.69 -20.37
CA ALA A 511 -1.12 16.32 -21.66
C ALA A 511 0.22 17.04 -21.92
N ARG A 512 0.30 18.32 -21.55
CA ARG A 512 1.51 19.12 -21.66
C ARG A 512 2.63 18.56 -20.77
N HIS A 513 2.32 18.28 -19.52
CA HIS A 513 3.27 17.73 -18.57
C HIS A 513 3.86 16.39 -19.07
N VAL A 514 2.99 15.46 -19.48
CA VAL A 514 3.43 14.17 -20.05
C VAL A 514 4.32 14.37 -21.28
N CYS A 515 3.96 15.30 -22.18
CA CYS A 515 4.78 15.60 -23.36
C CYS A 515 6.16 16.19 -22.99
N GLU A 516 6.24 17.05 -21.97
CA GLU A 516 7.48 17.62 -21.46
C GLU A 516 8.39 16.54 -20.85
N MET A 517 7.84 15.68 -19.98
CA MET A 517 8.57 14.58 -19.37
C MET A 517 9.11 13.58 -20.40
N LEU A 518 8.27 13.16 -21.34
CA LEU A 518 8.68 12.27 -22.42
C LEU A 518 9.77 12.88 -23.30
N LYS A 519 9.79 14.20 -23.49
CA LYS A 519 10.85 14.88 -24.25
C LYS A 519 12.19 14.83 -23.53
N GLU A 520 12.22 14.84 -22.21
CA GLU A 520 13.44 14.74 -21.40
C GLU A 520 14.00 13.33 -21.42
N GLU A 521 13.11 12.31 -21.32
CA GLU A 521 13.49 10.90 -21.24
C GLU A 521 13.83 10.27 -22.60
N ILE A 522 13.12 10.67 -23.67
CA ILE A 522 13.36 10.08 -24.98
C ILE A 522 14.67 10.59 -25.54
N SER A 523 15.63 9.70 -25.72
CA SER A 523 16.94 10.01 -26.29
C SER A 523 16.83 10.55 -27.72
N ARG A 524 17.73 11.50 -28.06
CA ARG A 524 17.79 12.07 -29.40
C ARG A 524 18.18 11.02 -30.42
N GLN A 525 17.31 10.79 -31.41
CA GLN A 525 17.55 9.89 -32.52
C GLN A 525 18.01 10.66 -33.77
N GLN A 526 18.26 9.94 -34.88
CA GLN A 526 18.70 10.57 -36.12
C GLN A 526 17.61 11.37 -36.85
N PHE A 527 16.35 11.20 -36.41
CA PHE A 527 15.18 11.90 -36.93
C PHE A 527 14.43 12.67 -35.82
N LYS A 528 13.58 13.58 -36.24
CA LYS A 528 12.75 14.38 -35.32
C LYS A 528 11.61 13.53 -34.79
N ILE A 529 11.44 13.48 -33.46
CA ILE A 529 10.30 12.82 -32.81
C ILE A 529 9.31 13.89 -32.37
N ALA A 530 8.08 13.80 -32.86
CA ALA A 530 6.97 14.63 -32.41
C ALA A 530 6.21 13.88 -31.33
N ILE A 531 6.12 14.47 -30.14
CA ILE A 531 5.34 13.98 -29.00
C ILE A 531 4.10 14.85 -28.96
N GLN A 532 2.91 14.25 -28.95
CA GLN A 532 1.64 15.00 -29.02
C GLN A 532 0.64 14.37 -28.04
N GLY A 533 -0.02 15.22 -27.27
CA GLY A 533 -1.20 14.85 -26.49
C GLY A 533 -2.46 15.25 -27.24
N ALA A 534 -3.42 14.32 -27.37
CA ALA A 534 -4.65 14.52 -28.12
C ALA A 534 -5.87 14.06 -27.33
N ILE A 535 -7.01 14.73 -27.55
CA ILE A 535 -8.34 14.28 -27.13
C ILE A 535 -9.12 13.97 -28.42
N GLY A 536 -9.37 12.69 -28.67
CA GLY A 536 -9.92 12.24 -29.94
C GLY A 536 -9.01 12.66 -31.12
N SER A 537 -9.53 13.47 -32.03
CA SER A 537 -8.77 13.99 -33.18
C SER A 537 -8.03 15.30 -32.91
N GLN A 538 -8.30 15.97 -31.80
CA GLN A 538 -7.75 17.29 -31.48
C GLN A 538 -6.44 17.18 -30.70
N ILE A 539 -5.35 17.71 -31.26
CA ILE A 539 -4.06 17.81 -30.57
C ILE A 539 -4.13 19.02 -29.63
N ILE A 540 -3.96 18.76 -28.31
CA ILE A 540 -4.02 19.77 -27.26
C ILE A 540 -2.63 20.17 -26.75
N ALA A 541 -1.63 19.26 -26.83
CA ALA A 541 -0.26 19.54 -26.40
C ALA A 541 0.73 18.98 -27.43
N ARG A 542 1.90 19.61 -27.54
CA ARG A 542 2.93 19.16 -28.46
C ARG A 542 4.33 19.55 -27.99
N GLU A 543 5.21 18.54 -27.96
CA GLU A 543 6.64 18.71 -27.75
C GLU A 543 7.44 18.04 -28.87
N THR A 544 8.74 18.30 -28.90
CA THR A 544 9.59 17.78 -29.98
C THR A 544 10.98 17.44 -29.46
N VAL A 545 11.41 16.19 -29.67
CA VAL A 545 12.81 15.79 -29.52
C VAL A 545 13.55 16.06 -30.82
N ASN A 546 14.54 16.96 -30.74
CA ASN A 546 15.33 17.32 -31.91
C ASN A 546 16.32 16.20 -32.27
N PRO A 547 16.56 15.94 -33.55
CA PRO A 547 17.48 14.89 -33.98
C PRO A 547 18.93 15.23 -33.64
N VAL A 548 19.76 14.20 -33.48
CA VAL A 548 21.22 14.37 -33.45
C VAL A 548 21.66 15.01 -34.76
N ARG A 549 22.30 16.16 -34.69
CA ARG A 549 22.84 16.84 -35.88
C ARG A 549 24.30 16.37 -36.10
N LYS A 550 24.51 15.65 -37.20
CA LYS A 550 25.87 15.46 -37.72
C LYS A 550 26.22 16.72 -38.49
N ASP A 551 27.31 17.38 -38.11
CA ASP A 551 27.79 18.55 -38.86
C ASP A 551 28.34 18.10 -40.21
N VAL A 552 27.45 18.09 -41.21
CA VAL A 552 27.80 17.71 -42.59
C VAL A 552 28.60 18.81 -43.30
N LEU A 553 28.66 19.99 -42.67
CA LEU A 553 29.38 21.17 -43.22
C LEU A 553 30.80 21.29 -42.68
N ALA A 554 31.18 20.57 -41.63
CA ALA A 554 32.49 20.61 -40.99
C ALA A 554 33.67 20.39 -41.97
N LYS A 555 33.41 19.61 -43.04
CA LYS A 555 34.42 19.34 -44.09
C LYS A 555 34.31 20.27 -45.30
N CYS A 556 33.42 21.27 -45.30
CA CYS A 556 33.23 22.22 -46.38
C CYS A 556 34.10 23.47 -46.14
N TYR A 557 35.39 23.40 -46.44
CA TYR A 557 36.28 24.55 -46.52
C TYR A 557 35.98 25.31 -47.82
N GLY A 558 35.48 26.56 -47.73
CA GLY A 558 35.22 27.45 -48.84
C GLY A 558 33.74 27.81 -49.06
N GLY A 559 33.50 28.96 -49.65
CA GLY A 559 32.19 29.66 -49.70
C GLY A 559 31.16 29.12 -50.70
N ASP A 560 31.20 27.87 -51.12
CA ASP A 560 30.20 27.32 -52.03
C ASP A 560 28.85 27.08 -51.34
N ILE A 561 28.00 28.10 -51.38
CA ILE A 561 26.67 28.13 -50.82
C ILE A 561 25.77 27.06 -51.43
N THR A 562 25.92 26.77 -52.71
CA THR A 562 25.12 25.79 -53.42
C THR A 562 25.40 24.36 -52.95
N ARG A 563 26.65 24.02 -52.69
CA ARG A 563 27.07 22.72 -52.16
C ARG A 563 26.61 22.53 -50.73
N LYS A 564 26.71 23.59 -49.88
CA LYS A 564 26.20 23.58 -48.50
C LYS A 564 24.70 23.34 -48.49
N ARG A 565 23.93 24.01 -49.33
CA ARG A 565 22.48 23.86 -49.45
C ARG A 565 22.09 22.45 -49.87
N LYS A 566 22.79 21.89 -50.86
CA LYS A 566 22.52 20.53 -51.38
C LYS A 566 22.83 19.45 -50.33
N LEU A 567 23.87 19.62 -49.49
CA LEU A 567 24.20 18.71 -48.41
C LEU A 567 23.15 18.76 -47.30
N LEU A 568 22.64 19.94 -46.94
CA LEU A 568 21.56 20.13 -45.97
C LEU A 568 20.24 19.54 -46.45
N GLU A 569 19.90 19.68 -47.76
CA GLU A 569 18.73 19.09 -48.36
C GLU A 569 18.80 17.56 -48.36
N LYS A 570 19.95 16.95 -48.76
CA LYS A 570 20.16 15.51 -48.65
C LYS A 570 20.05 14.97 -47.21
N GLN A 571 20.58 15.73 -46.24
CA GLN A 571 20.44 15.37 -44.82
C GLN A 571 18.95 15.39 -44.40
N LYS A 572 18.20 16.41 -44.84
CA LYS A 572 16.78 16.58 -44.54
C LYS A 572 15.95 15.43 -45.17
N GLU A 573 16.23 15.06 -46.44
CA GLU A 573 15.56 13.91 -47.11
C GLU A 573 15.92 12.59 -46.45
N GLY A 574 17.19 12.36 -46.11
CA GLY A 574 17.63 11.15 -45.39
C GLY A 574 16.92 10.99 -44.04
N LYS A 575 16.78 12.07 -43.28
CA LYS A 575 16.05 12.09 -42.01
C LYS A 575 14.54 11.84 -42.23
N LYS A 576 13.95 12.36 -43.31
CA LYS A 576 12.55 12.11 -43.63
C LYS A 576 12.29 10.64 -43.97
N ARG A 577 13.22 9.99 -44.74
CA ARG A 577 13.14 8.55 -45.02
C ARG A 577 13.30 7.70 -43.77
N MET A 578 14.26 7.99 -42.90
CA MET A 578 14.45 7.28 -41.63
C MET A 578 13.22 7.39 -40.71
N LYS A 579 12.55 8.55 -40.68
CA LYS A 579 11.30 8.73 -39.95
C LYS A 579 10.17 7.82 -40.46
N MET A 580 10.15 7.49 -41.74
CA MET A 580 9.13 6.61 -42.33
C MET A 580 9.37 5.12 -42.06
N VAL A 581 10.58 4.73 -41.65
CA VAL A 581 11.01 3.33 -41.48
C VAL A 581 11.28 2.99 -40.02
N GLY A 582 11.57 3.99 -39.14
CA GLY A 582 11.95 3.75 -37.76
C GLY A 582 10.77 3.86 -36.81
N ASP A 583 10.53 2.84 -36.01
CA ASP A 583 9.72 2.93 -34.80
C ASP A 583 10.54 3.67 -33.72
N VAL A 584 9.84 4.45 -32.88
CA VAL A 584 10.46 5.14 -31.76
C VAL A 584 10.57 4.15 -30.60
N GLU A 585 11.79 3.78 -30.23
CA GLU A 585 12.02 2.99 -29.01
C GLU A 585 11.78 3.89 -27.80
N LEU A 586 10.89 3.45 -26.90
CA LEU A 586 10.64 4.09 -25.62
C LEU A 586 11.45 3.38 -24.55
N PRO A 587 12.33 4.10 -23.82
CA PRO A 587 13.01 3.55 -22.67
C PRO A 587 12.00 3.33 -21.52
N GLN A 588 12.26 2.39 -20.62
CA GLN A 588 11.47 2.16 -19.42
C GLN A 588 11.31 3.43 -18.59
N SER A 589 12.37 4.22 -18.48
CA SER A 589 12.36 5.52 -17.79
C SER A 589 11.28 6.47 -18.31
N ALA A 590 10.88 6.38 -19.58
CA ALA A 590 9.81 7.20 -20.15
C ALA A 590 8.43 6.86 -19.56
N PHE A 591 8.16 5.59 -19.25
CA PHE A 591 6.92 5.19 -18.57
C PHE A 591 6.93 5.59 -17.10
N LEU A 592 8.07 5.42 -16.43
CA LEU A 592 8.26 5.85 -15.05
C LEU A 592 8.22 7.38 -14.89
N ALA A 593 8.77 8.12 -15.86
CA ALA A 593 8.76 9.58 -15.83
C ALA A 593 7.34 10.17 -15.88
N VAL A 594 6.43 9.51 -16.59
CA VAL A 594 5.00 9.92 -16.62
C VAL A 594 4.34 9.79 -15.25
N LEU A 595 4.89 8.95 -14.36
CA LEU A 595 4.44 8.79 -12.97
C LEU A 595 5.03 9.85 -12.03
N LYS A 596 6.21 10.43 -12.38
CA LYS A 596 6.88 11.44 -11.58
C LYS A 596 6.25 12.81 -11.82
N THR A 597 6.06 13.53 -10.76
CA THR A 597 5.70 14.95 -10.80
C THR A 597 6.97 15.80 -10.92
N LYS A 598 6.89 16.99 -11.53
CA LYS A 598 7.98 17.95 -11.43
C LYS A 598 8.23 18.25 -9.95
N GLU A 599 9.45 18.01 -9.48
CA GLU A 599 9.90 18.61 -8.24
C GLU A 599 9.59 20.10 -8.32
N ALA A 600 8.85 20.61 -7.34
CA ALA A 600 8.59 22.03 -7.24
C ALA A 600 9.93 22.71 -6.93
N ASP A 601 10.47 23.47 -7.90
CA ASP A 601 11.60 24.39 -7.71
C ASP A 601 11.30 25.43 -6.63
#